data_8001b2a7ce4718c66209f8b73510c6a5
#
_entry.id   8001b2a7ce4718c66209f8b73510c6a5
#
_cell.length_a   1.000
_cell.length_b   1.000
_cell.length_c   1.000
_cell.angle_alpha   90.00
_cell.angle_beta   90.00
_cell.angle_gamma   90.00
#
_symmetry.space_group_name_H-M   'P 1'
#
loop_
_entity.id
_entity.type
_entity.pdbx_description
1 polymer ?
#
loop_
_entity_poly.entity_id
_entity_poly.type
_entity_poly.pdbx_seq_one_letter_code
_entity_poly.pdbx_strand_id
1 'polypeptide(L)'
;YFVGSSPAPPWRRRYAMVLEANQRSQNALRHGAVAQDVDGAGRNFLGRSGVGRHFVHGTGHGFGLEVHEWPSITYGQKTVLQKGMTVTIEPGLYFPRQGGIRIEDDLLVTRSGSEVLTHSAKALY
;
A
#
# COMPACT_ATOMS: atom_id res chain seq x y z
N TYR A 1 7.43 11.50 7.76
CA TYR A 1 7.85 12.89 8.04
C TYR A 1 9.04 13.29 7.17
N PHE A 2 9.07 14.53 6.73
CA PHE A 2 10.22 15.09 6.03
C PHE A 2 10.97 16.03 6.99
N VAL A 3 12.28 15.84 7.12
CA VAL A 3 13.12 16.72 7.93
C VAL A 3 13.63 17.85 7.07
N GLY A 4 13.17 19.07 7.34
CA GLY A 4 13.48 20.27 6.56
C GLY A 4 12.24 21.06 6.16
N SER A 5 12.41 22.10 5.37
CA SER A 5 11.34 23.03 4.99
C SER A 5 10.45 22.48 3.86
N SER A 6 10.99 21.66 2.97
CA SER A 6 10.25 21.14 1.82
C SER A 6 11.03 20.03 1.10
N PRO A 7 10.39 18.91 0.74
CA PRO A 7 11.04 17.90 -0.07
C PRO A 7 11.30 18.40 -1.50
N ALA A 8 12.43 18.01 -2.08
CA ALA A 8 12.76 18.32 -3.47
C ALA A 8 11.67 17.80 -4.44
N PRO A 9 11.44 18.47 -5.61
CA PRO A 9 10.38 18.11 -6.54
C PRO A 9 10.31 16.63 -6.93
N PRO A 10 11.43 15.89 -7.17
CA PRO A 10 11.36 14.47 -7.47
C PRO A 10 10.72 13.64 -6.34
N TRP A 11 10.96 14.00 -5.08
CA TRP A 11 10.39 13.31 -3.91
C TRP A 11 8.91 13.60 -3.74
N ARG A 12 8.45 14.81 -4.01
CA ARG A 12 7.01 15.14 -4.02
C ARG A 12 6.26 14.30 -5.05
N ARG A 13 6.81 14.16 -6.26
CA ARG A 13 6.22 13.34 -7.31
C ARG A 13 6.19 11.85 -6.93
N ARG A 14 7.29 11.34 -6.36
CA ARG A 14 7.37 9.96 -5.87
C ARG A 14 6.35 9.70 -4.76
N TYR A 15 6.22 10.66 -3.83
CA TYR A 15 5.23 10.58 -2.75
C TYR A 15 3.80 10.50 -3.30
N ALA A 16 3.45 11.37 -4.23
CA ALA A 16 2.13 11.36 -4.87
C ALA A 16 1.84 10.03 -5.57
N MET A 17 2.84 9.41 -6.23
CA MET A 17 2.68 8.10 -6.85
C MET A 17 2.44 7.00 -5.80
N VAL A 18 3.17 6.99 -4.69
CA VAL A 18 2.97 6.01 -3.62
C VAL A 18 1.61 6.19 -2.97
N LEU A 19 1.18 7.42 -2.72
CA LEU A 19 -0.14 7.72 -2.17
C LEU A 19 -1.26 7.24 -3.10
N GLU A 20 -1.15 7.49 -4.39
CA GLU A 20 -2.12 7.01 -5.39
C GLU A 20 -2.14 5.46 -5.45
N ALA A 21 -0.97 4.81 -5.41
CA ALA A 21 -0.90 3.35 -5.38
C ALA A 21 -1.57 2.77 -4.12
N ASN A 22 -1.34 3.39 -2.96
CA ASN A 22 -1.97 3.02 -1.70
C ASN A 22 -3.50 3.14 -1.80
N GLN A 23 -4.04 4.26 -2.30
CA GLN A 23 -5.48 4.47 -2.48
C GLN A 23 -6.11 3.46 -3.44
N ARG A 24 -5.41 3.11 -4.54
CA ARG A 24 -5.89 2.11 -5.50
C ARG A 24 -6.00 0.73 -4.88
N SER A 25 -5.02 0.31 -4.08
CA SER A 25 -5.06 -0.96 -3.37
C SER A 25 -6.16 -0.97 -2.31
N GLN A 26 -6.32 0.12 -1.55
CA GLN A 26 -7.43 0.26 -0.59
C GLN A 26 -8.81 0.16 -1.27
N ASN A 27 -9.00 0.82 -2.42
CA ASN A 27 -10.25 0.79 -3.17
C ASN A 27 -10.59 -0.61 -3.72
N ALA A 28 -9.58 -1.46 -3.95
CA ALA A 28 -9.77 -2.85 -4.35
C ALA A 28 -10.04 -3.79 -3.17
N LEU A 29 -9.76 -3.36 -1.93
CA LEU A 29 -9.85 -4.18 -0.73
C LEU A 29 -11.30 -4.30 -0.26
N ARG A 30 -11.86 -5.53 -0.32
CA ARG A 30 -13.19 -5.87 0.18
C ARG A 30 -13.33 -7.37 0.38
N HIS A 31 -14.41 -7.79 1.04
CA HIS A 31 -14.79 -9.20 1.08
C HIS A 31 -14.95 -9.78 -0.33
N GLY A 32 -14.38 -10.95 -0.57
CA GLY A 32 -14.41 -11.64 -1.86
C GLY A 32 -13.33 -11.19 -2.85
N ALA A 33 -12.59 -10.12 -2.57
CA ALA A 33 -11.43 -9.74 -3.39
C ALA A 33 -10.30 -10.78 -3.26
N VAL A 34 -9.55 -11.00 -4.34
CA VAL A 34 -8.35 -11.83 -4.32
C VAL A 34 -7.14 -10.99 -3.94
N ALA A 35 -6.30 -11.46 -3.03
CA ALA A 35 -5.17 -10.72 -2.50
C ALA A 35 -4.22 -10.17 -3.58
N GLN A 36 -3.92 -10.98 -4.62
CA GLN A 36 -3.11 -10.52 -5.76
C GLN A 36 -3.75 -9.39 -6.55
N ASP A 37 -5.07 -9.29 -6.59
CA ASP A 37 -5.77 -8.23 -7.35
C ASP A 37 -5.72 -6.90 -6.57
N VAL A 38 -5.75 -6.97 -5.24
CA VAL A 38 -5.50 -5.82 -4.36
C VAL A 38 -4.06 -5.30 -4.52
N ASP A 39 -3.08 -6.21 -4.52
CA ASP A 39 -1.68 -5.86 -4.85
C ASP A 39 -1.57 -5.27 -6.26
N GLY A 40 -2.19 -5.93 -7.24
CA GLY A 40 -2.17 -5.53 -8.64
C GLY A 40 -2.72 -4.12 -8.88
N ALA A 41 -3.70 -3.67 -8.11
CA ALA A 41 -4.30 -2.35 -8.26
C ALA A 41 -3.26 -1.22 -8.07
N GLY A 42 -2.44 -1.28 -7.05
CA GLY A 42 -1.36 -0.33 -6.80
C GLY A 42 -0.11 -0.62 -7.66
N ARG A 43 0.32 -1.87 -7.72
CA ARG A 43 1.53 -2.30 -8.45
C ARG A 43 1.45 -1.98 -9.94
N ASN A 44 0.34 -2.26 -10.60
CA ASN A 44 0.17 -1.99 -12.02
C ASN A 44 0.15 -0.48 -12.32
N PHE A 45 -0.38 0.33 -11.41
CA PHE A 45 -0.29 1.79 -11.53
C PHE A 45 1.18 2.25 -11.49
N LEU A 46 1.97 1.80 -10.51
CA LEU A 46 3.40 2.12 -10.42
C LEU A 46 4.19 1.62 -11.63
N GLY A 47 3.83 0.43 -12.16
CA GLY A 47 4.41 -0.13 -13.38
C GLY A 47 4.19 0.79 -14.59
N ARG A 48 2.93 1.19 -14.83
CA ARG A 48 2.59 2.12 -15.92
C ARG A 48 3.19 3.52 -15.75
N SER A 49 3.47 3.92 -14.52
CA SER A 49 4.15 5.19 -14.21
C SER A 49 5.68 5.11 -14.40
N GLY A 50 6.23 3.97 -14.86
CA GLY A 50 7.65 3.78 -15.14
C GLY A 50 8.54 3.57 -13.90
N VAL A 51 7.93 3.39 -12.71
CA VAL A 51 8.65 3.23 -11.44
C VAL A 51 8.47 1.87 -10.80
N GLY A 52 7.76 0.94 -11.44
CA GLY A 52 7.40 -0.37 -10.87
C GLY A 52 8.59 -1.19 -10.39
N ARG A 53 9.77 -1.09 -11.04
CA ARG A 53 11.00 -1.78 -10.62
C ARG A 53 11.51 -1.37 -9.22
N HIS A 54 11.03 -0.26 -8.71
CA HIS A 54 11.38 0.27 -7.39
C HIS A 54 10.40 -0.15 -6.29
N PHE A 55 9.31 -0.87 -6.64
CA PHE A 55 8.38 -1.49 -5.71
C PHE A 55 8.73 -2.98 -5.55
N VAL A 56 9.54 -3.29 -4.56
CA VAL A 56 10.27 -4.56 -4.43
C VAL A 56 9.71 -5.55 -3.40
N HIS A 57 8.56 -5.24 -2.80
CA HIS A 57 7.89 -6.11 -1.81
C HIS A 57 6.38 -6.25 -2.08
N GLY A 58 5.66 -7.02 -1.29
CA GLY A 58 4.20 -7.11 -1.33
C GLY A 58 3.53 -5.81 -0.91
N THR A 59 2.29 -5.63 -1.31
CA THR A 59 1.50 -4.43 -0.95
C THR A 59 1.13 -4.42 0.53
N GLY A 60 1.08 -5.60 1.21
CA GLY A 60 0.72 -5.69 2.61
C GLY A 60 0.58 -7.13 3.11
N HIS A 61 0.08 -7.28 4.32
CA HIS A 61 -0.10 -8.54 5.02
C HIS A 61 -1.20 -8.44 6.07
N GLY A 62 -1.67 -9.57 6.57
CA GLY A 62 -2.50 -9.64 7.76
C GLY A 62 -1.71 -9.22 9.01
N PHE A 63 -2.41 -8.71 10.00
CA PHE A 63 -1.84 -8.42 11.32
C PHE A 63 -2.87 -8.68 12.42
N GLY A 64 -2.39 -8.94 13.63
CA GLY A 64 -3.20 -9.23 14.80
C GLY A 64 -2.34 -9.30 16.04
N LEU A 65 -2.17 -10.48 16.63
CA LEU A 65 -1.22 -10.69 17.74
C LEU A 65 0.23 -10.59 17.26
N GLU A 66 0.47 -11.05 16.03
CA GLU A 66 1.76 -10.89 15.37
C GLU A 66 1.72 -9.72 14.37
N VAL A 67 2.87 -9.07 14.18
CA VAL A 67 3.01 -7.98 13.20
C VAL A 67 2.72 -8.49 11.79
N HIS A 68 3.20 -9.70 11.45
CA HIS A 68 2.98 -10.33 10.17
C HIS A 68 2.18 -11.61 10.33
N GLU A 69 0.93 -11.59 9.87
CA GLU A 69 0.04 -12.73 9.84
C GLU A 69 -0.48 -12.98 8.42
N TRP A 70 -1.10 -14.14 8.21
CA TRP A 70 -1.86 -14.41 7.01
C TRP A 70 -3.12 -13.52 6.95
N PRO A 71 -3.54 -13.04 5.75
CA PRO A 71 -2.99 -13.34 4.43
C PRO A 71 -1.88 -12.37 4.00
N SER A 72 -1.02 -12.77 3.06
CA SER A 72 -0.14 -11.83 2.36
C SER A 72 -0.88 -11.16 1.20
N ILE A 73 -0.72 -9.84 1.05
CA ILE A 73 -1.26 -9.06 -0.07
C ILE A 73 -0.12 -8.82 -1.07
N THR A 74 0.07 -9.78 -1.98
CA THR A 74 1.20 -9.75 -2.91
C THR A 74 0.90 -10.48 -4.22
N TYR A 75 1.75 -10.25 -5.23
CA TYR A 75 1.68 -10.94 -6.51
C TYR A 75 1.64 -12.48 -6.34
N GLY A 76 0.78 -13.13 -7.13
CA GLY A 76 0.62 -14.60 -7.12
C GLY A 76 -0.19 -15.16 -5.94
N GLN A 77 -0.57 -14.34 -4.96
CA GLN A 77 -1.36 -14.78 -3.80
C GLN A 77 -2.85 -14.86 -4.14
N LYS A 78 -3.37 -16.08 -4.20
CA LYS A 78 -4.77 -16.38 -4.60
C LYS A 78 -5.77 -16.41 -3.45
N THR A 79 -5.37 -16.01 -2.26
CA THR A 79 -6.24 -15.94 -1.09
C THR A 79 -7.43 -15.02 -1.36
N VAL A 80 -8.63 -15.51 -1.09
CA VAL A 80 -9.86 -14.70 -1.11
C VAL A 80 -10.04 -14.05 0.25
N LEU A 81 -10.06 -12.72 0.26
CA LEU A 81 -10.16 -11.93 1.48
C LEU A 81 -11.56 -12.02 2.08
N GLN A 82 -11.64 -12.13 3.39
CA GLN A 82 -12.88 -12.28 4.13
C GLN A 82 -13.17 -11.05 4.97
N LYS A 83 -14.46 -10.70 5.10
CA LYS A 83 -14.91 -9.70 6.08
C LYS A 83 -14.36 -10.03 7.48
N GLY A 84 -13.85 -9.04 8.17
CA GLY A 84 -13.27 -9.17 9.52
C GLY A 84 -11.75 -9.37 9.53
N MET A 85 -11.11 -9.63 8.38
CA MET A 85 -9.65 -9.65 8.31
C MET A 85 -9.11 -8.22 8.50
N THR A 86 -8.03 -8.11 9.24
CA THR A 86 -7.22 -6.89 9.36
C THR A 86 -5.96 -7.06 8.53
N VAL A 87 -5.67 -6.08 7.67
CA VAL A 87 -4.53 -6.13 6.76
C VAL A 87 -3.86 -4.76 6.64
N THR A 88 -2.55 -4.74 6.37
CA THR A 88 -1.83 -3.54 5.98
C THR A 88 -1.96 -3.29 4.48
N ILE A 89 -1.93 -2.03 4.06
CA ILE A 89 -1.72 -1.59 2.67
C ILE A 89 -0.58 -0.57 2.70
N GLU A 90 0.60 -0.99 2.25
CA GLU A 90 1.86 -0.29 2.48
C GLU A 90 2.77 -0.21 1.25
N PRO A 91 2.26 0.14 0.06
CA PRO A 91 3.13 0.24 -1.12
C PRO A 91 4.28 1.21 -0.89
N GLY A 92 5.43 0.92 -1.50
CA GLY A 92 6.62 1.75 -1.35
C GLY A 92 7.50 1.77 -2.61
N LEU A 93 8.26 2.83 -2.75
CA LEU A 93 9.27 2.99 -3.81
C LEU A 93 10.64 3.22 -3.17
N TYR A 94 11.63 2.43 -3.59
CA TYR A 94 12.98 2.46 -3.04
C TYR A 94 14.01 2.68 -4.13
N PHE A 95 14.79 3.76 -3.99
CA PHE A 95 15.82 4.18 -4.94
C PHE A 95 17.18 4.01 -4.29
N PRO A 96 18.02 3.05 -4.74
CA PRO A 96 19.32 2.77 -4.14
C PRO A 96 20.16 4.06 -3.99
N ARG A 97 20.77 4.25 -2.83
CA ARG A 97 21.59 5.41 -2.45
C ARG A 97 20.87 6.76 -2.45
N GLN A 98 19.58 6.80 -2.70
CA GLN A 98 18.79 8.04 -2.67
C GLN A 98 17.78 8.07 -1.53
N GLY A 99 17.18 6.92 -1.18
CA GLY A 99 16.17 6.79 -0.15
C GLY A 99 14.92 6.05 -0.63
N GLY A 100 13.87 6.05 0.18
CA GLY A 100 12.60 5.41 -0.13
C GLY A 100 11.41 6.16 0.45
N ILE A 101 10.23 5.80 0.00
CA ILE A 101 8.94 6.26 0.49
C ILE A 101 8.04 5.05 0.65
N ARG A 102 7.40 4.90 1.83
CA ARG A 102 6.31 3.98 2.09
C ARG A 102 5.16 4.77 2.70
N ILE A 103 3.95 4.48 2.27
CA ILE A 103 2.73 5.00 2.89
C ILE A 103 1.91 3.78 3.28
N GLU A 104 1.63 3.68 4.57
CA GLU A 104 1.00 2.52 5.18
C GLU A 104 -0.29 2.91 5.89
N ASP A 105 -1.30 2.10 5.70
CA ASP A 105 -2.55 2.11 6.45
C ASP A 105 -2.89 0.70 6.91
N ASP A 106 -3.44 0.64 8.13
CA ASP A 106 -4.09 -0.54 8.68
C ASP A 106 -5.58 -0.48 8.34
N LEU A 107 -6.11 -1.59 7.83
CA LEU A 107 -7.49 -1.63 7.36
C LEU A 107 -8.23 -2.88 7.84
N LEU A 108 -9.51 -2.70 8.13
CA LEU A 108 -10.46 -3.77 8.35
C LEU A 108 -11.21 -4.05 7.04
N VAL A 109 -11.21 -5.31 6.61
CA VAL A 109 -11.99 -5.75 5.44
C VAL A 109 -13.48 -5.78 5.78
N THR A 110 -14.30 -5.03 5.06
CA THR A 110 -15.75 -5.01 5.20
C THR A 110 -16.46 -5.72 4.05
N ARG A 111 -17.80 -5.79 4.05
CA ARG A 111 -18.56 -6.43 2.95
C ARG A 111 -18.37 -5.69 1.62
N SER A 112 -18.42 -4.38 1.63
CA SER A 112 -18.47 -3.54 0.41
C SER A 112 -17.19 -2.74 0.15
N GLY A 113 -16.18 -2.84 1.02
CA GLY A 113 -14.93 -2.09 0.93
C GLY A 113 -14.01 -2.39 2.11
N SER A 114 -13.35 -1.37 2.60
CA SER A 114 -12.49 -1.42 3.78
C SER A 114 -12.71 -0.20 4.67
N GLU A 115 -12.39 -0.35 5.94
CA GLU A 115 -12.37 0.72 6.94
C GLU A 115 -10.93 0.96 7.35
N VAL A 116 -10.47 2.20 7.24
CA VAL A 116 -9.12 2.59 7.67
C VAL A 116 -9.10 2.71 9.19
N LEU A 117 -8.18 2.04 9.84
CA LEU A 117 -8.00 2.05 11.29
C LEU A 117 -6.96 3.10 11.75
N THR A 118 -6.02 3.47 10.87
CA THR A 118 -4.96 4.45 11.12
C THR A 118 -5.29 5.78 10.43
N HIS A 119 -5.57 6.83 11.20
CA HIS A 119 -6.01 8.14 10.70
C HIS A 119 -4.90 9.20 10.65
N SER A 120 -3.67 8.79 10.30
CA SER A 120 -2.55 9.73 10.14
C SER A 120 -2.73 10.63 8.92
N ALA A 121 -2.44 11.92 9.08
CA ALA A 121 -2.44 12.87 7.97
C ALA A 121 -1.42 12.47 6.89
N LYS A 122 -1.85 12.49 5.63
CA LYS A 122 -1.01 12.16 4.47
C LYS A 122 -0.62 13.40 3.67
N ALA A 123 -0.77 14.60 4.25
CA ALA A 123 -0.25 15.80 3.64
C ALA A 123 1.29 15.79 3.72
N LEU A 124 1.92 16.15 2.61
CA LEU A 124 3.37 16.34 2.57
C LEU A 124 3.65 17.82 2.90
N TYR A 125 4.15 18.06 4.09
CA TYR A 125 4.49 19.41 4.59
C TYR A 125 5.87 19.82 4.14
#